data_8c039338e68f27ff1174123650bc2eab
#
_entry.id   8c039338e68f27ff1174123650bc2eab
#
_cell.length_a   1.000
_cell.length_b   1.000
_cell.length_c   1.000
_cell.angle_alpha   90.00
_cell.angle_beta   90.00
_cell.angle_gamma   90.00
#
_symmetry.space_group_name_H-M   'P 1'
#
loop_
_entity.id
_entity.type
_entity.pdbx_description
1 polymer ?
#
loop_
_entity_poly.entity_id
_entity_poly.type
_entity_poly.pdbx_seq_one_letter_code
_entity_poly.pdbx_strand_id
1 'polypeptide(L)'
;MTRAYLNRRTAPHITTLVIATATGALALNIFLPSLPAMARHFQTDYGVAQLVISLYLAATAALQLLIGPASDRFGRRPVMLLSLAVFIVATVAAMFAPTIEILLVCRVLQAFAVAGMVLSRAIVRDTVSPELTASRIGYITMGMAVVPMIGPAIGGFLDEMYGWQSAFGLTLAFGILSFVVVYLDLGETNRNRTSSFGAQFRTYPQLFRS
;
A
#
# COMPACT_ATOMS: atom_id res chain seq x y z
N MET A 1 27.11 15.33 -1.59
CA MET A 1 26.22 15.74 -0.49
C MET A 1 25.55 14.49 0.07
N THR A 2 25.88 14.07 1.27
CA THR A 2 25.22 12.98 1.99
C THR A 2 23.77 13.36 2.22
N ARG A 3 22.83 12.64 1.60
CA ARG A 3 21.39 12.82 1.83
C ARG A 3 21.12 12.45 3.30
N ALA A 4 20.72 13.41 4.12
CA ALA A 4 20.37 13.14 5.51
C ALA A 4 19.07 12.32 5.52
N TYR A 5 19.12 11.09 6.06
CA TYR A 5 17.95 10.25 6.29
C TYR A 5 17.04 10.90 7.34
N LEU A 6 15.73 10.72 7.21
CA LEU A 6 14.70 11.32 8.09
C LEU A 6 14.71 12.86 8.09
N ASN A 7 14.88 13.47 6.91
CA ASN A 7 14.85 14.92 6.76
C ASN A 7 13.84 15.35 5.69
N ARG A 8 12.70 15.90 6.10
CA ARG A 8 11.61 16.35 5.22
C ARG A 8 11.98 17.48 4.24
N ARG A 9 13.13 18.13 4.43
CA ARG A 9 13.59 19.22 3.56
C ARG A 9 14.39 18.72 2.36
N THR A 10 14.78 17.46 2.37
CA THR A 10 15.50 16.79 1.26
C THR A 10 14.57 15.84 0.50
N ALA A 11 15.01 15.36 -0.66
CA ALA A 11 14.33 14.26 -1.33
C ALA A 11 14.31 13.01 -0.42
N PRO A 12 13.18 12.27 -0.34
CA PRO A 12 13.07 11.13 0.55
C PRO A 12 14.09 10.04 0.21
N HIS A 13 14.51 9.32 1.22
CA HIS A 13 15.42 8.19 1.04
C HIS A 13 14.72 7.05 0.30
N ILE A 14 15.46 6.31 -0.52
CA ILE A 14 14.88 5.21 -1.31
C ILE A 14 14.25 4.12 -0.43
N THR A 15 14.84 3.84 0.75
CA THR A 15 14.30 2.85 1.69
C THR A 15 12.90 3.23 2.19
N THR A 16 12.62 4.51 2.42
CA THR A 16 11.29 5.01 2.78
C THR A 16 10.26 4.62 1.72
N LEU A 17 10.59 4.83 0.46
CA LEU A 17 9.71 4.51 -0.68
C LEU A 17 9.56 3.00 -0.88
N VAL A 18 10.63 2.23 -0.66
CA VAL A 18 10.58 0.76 -0.69
C VAL A 18 9.68 0.21 0.41
N ILE A 19 9.83 0.69 1.66
CA ILE A 19 9.00 0.26 2.80
C ILE A 19 7.53 0.60 2.54
N ALA A 20 7.22 1.83 2.10
CA ALA A 20 5.86 2.24 1.78
C ALA A 20 5.22 1.36 0.69
N THR A 21 6.00 1.00 -0.33
CA THR A 21 5.53 0.13 -1.42
C THR A 21 5.35 -1.32 -0.96
N ALA A 22 6.27 -1.82 -0.15
CA ALA A 22 6.23 -3.18 0.38
C ALA A 22 5.04 -3.43 1.30
N THR A 23 4.50 -2.38 1.95
CA THR A 23 3.32 -2.47 2.84
C THR A 23 2.11 -3.07 2.09
N GLY A 24 1.79 -2.56 0.91
CA GLY A 24 0.68 -3.07 0.10
C GLY A 24 0.91 -4.50 -0.41
N ALA A 25 2.15 -4.81 -0.81
CA ALA A 25 2.52 -6.16 -1.26
C ALA A 25 2.44 -7.18 -0.12
N LEU A 26 2.87 -6.82 1.10
CA LEU A 26 2.76 -7.65 2.28
C LEU A 26 1.30 -7.91 2.63
N ALA A 27 0.48 -6.87 2.67
CA ALA A 27 -0.95 -6.96 2.96
C ALA A 27 -1.74 -7.83 1.97
N LEU A 28 -1.23 -8.06 0.77
CA LEU A 28 -1.82 -8.99 -0.19
C LEU A 28 -1.40 -10.44 0.08
N ASN A 29 -0.11 -10.69 0.28
CA ASN A 29 0.46 -12.02 0.15
C ASN A 29 0.51 -12.81 1.46
N ILE A 30 0.58 -12.13 2.61
CA ILE A 30 0.77 -12.78 3.91
C ILE A 30 -0.41 -13.67 4.33
N PHE A 31 -1.64 -13.35 3.85
CA PHE A 31 -2.87 -14.03 4.24
C PHE A 31 -3.19 -15.29 3.43
N LEU A 32 -2.45 -15.57 2.35
CA LEU A 32 -2.73 -16.71 1.47
C LEU A 32 -2.81 -18.05 2.22
N PRO A 33 -1.87 -18.40 3.10
CA PRO A 33 -1.94 -19.67 3.84
C PRO A 33 -3.03 -19.68 4.91
N SER A 34 -3.48 -18.52 5.41
CA SER A 34 -4.46 -18.42 6.50
C SER A 34 -5.92 -18.49 6.02
N LEU A 35 -6.20 -18.50 4.70
CA LEU A 35 -7.57 -18.56 4.20
C LEU A 35 -8.39 -19.76 4.71
N PRO A 36 -7.84 -20.99 4.79
CA PRO A 36 -8.60 -22.12 5.35
C PRO A 36 -8.91 -21.95 6.84
N ALA A 37 -8.00 -21.32 7.61
CA ALA A 37 -8.22 -21.02 9.02
C ALA A 37 -9.33 -19.96 9.20
N MET A 38 -9.34 -18.92 8.36
CA MET A 38 -10.40 -17.91 8.34
C MET A 38 -11.76 -18.51 7.99
N ALA A 39 -11.84 -19.37 6.96
CA ALA A 39 -13.09 -20.03 6.58
C ALA A 39 -13.68 -20.85 7.75
N ARG A 40 -12.84 -21.60 8.46
CA ARG A 40 -13.26 -22.36 9.67
C ARG A 40 -13.69 -21.44 10.80
N HIS A 41 -12.95 -20.37 11.07
CA HIS A 41 -13.23 -19.43 12.15
C HIS A 41 -14.58 -18.73 11.97
N PHE A 42 -14.87 -18.25 10.76
CA PHE A 42 -16.12 -17.56 10.44
C PHE A 42 -17.24 -18.50 9.99
N GLN A 43 -17.02 -19.82 10.02
CA GLN A 43 -18.00 -20.85 9.61
C GLN A 43 -18.60 -20.56 8.22
N THR A 44 -17.75 -20.20 7.27
CA THR A 44 -18.12 -19.81 5.91
C THR A 44 -17.47 -20.70 4.86
N ASP A 45 -18.00 -20.67 3.64
CA ASP A 45 -17.40 -21.38 2.52
C ASP A 45 -16.03 -20.81 2.16
N TYR A 46 -15.12 -21.67 1.71
CA TYR A 46 -13.80 -21.28 1.27
C TYR A 46 -13.83 -20.23 0.14
N GLY A 47 -14.84 -20.30 -0.75
CA GLY A 47 -15.07 -19.30 -1.80
C GLY A 47 -15.34 -17.90 -1.24
N VAL A 48 -16.06 -17.79 -0.12
CA VAL A 48 -16.28 -16.51 0.57
C VAL A 48 -14.97 -16.03 1.23
N ALA A 49 -14.21 -16.94 1.85
CA ALA A 49 -12.91 -16.58 2.42
C ALA A 49 -11.92 -16.07 1.35
N GLN A 50 -11.96 -16.57 0.12
CA GLN A 50 -11.14 -16.06 -0.99
C GLN A 50 -11.46 -14.60 -1.35
N LEU A 51 -12.64 -14.09 -1.01
CA LEU A 51 -12.97 -12.67 -1.21
C LEU A 51 -12.07 -11.74 -0.38
N VAL A 52 -11.46 -12.22 0.71
CA VAL A 52 -10.43 -11.51 1.48
C VAL A 52 -9.29 -11.01 0.57
N ILE A 53 -8.94 -11.77 -0.46
CA ILE A 53 -7.91 -11.40 -1.45
C ILE A 53 -8.52 -10.71 -2.65
N SER A 54 -9.61 -11.25 -3.21
CA SER A 54 -10.19 -10.75 -4.46
C SER A 54 -10.73 -9.32 -4.30
N LEU A 55 -11.41 -9.01 -3.19
CA LEU A 55 -11.90 -7.66 -2.91
C LEU A 55 -10.75 -6.68 -2.65
N TYR A 56 -9.69 -7.11 -1.94
CA TYR A 56 -8.50 -6.29 -1.77
C TYR A 56 -7.87 -5.95 -3.13
N LEU A 57 -7.73 -6.91 -4.03
CA LEU A 57 -7.19 -6.68 -5.38
C LEU A 57 -8.07 -5.75 -6.20
N ALA A 58 -9.39 -5.98 -6.21
CA ALA A 58 -10.35 -5.15 -6.92
C ALA A 58 -10.33 -3.69 -6.40
N ALA A 59 -10.36 -3.52 -5.08
CA ALA A 59 -10.26 -2.20 -4.46
C ALA A 59 -8.91 -1.53 -4.75
N THR A 60 -7.81 -2.28 -4.72
CA THR A 60 -6.47 -1.81 -5.09
C THR A 60 -6.44 -1.30 -6.53
N ALA A 61 -7.03 -2.04 -7.48
CA ALA A 61 -7.09 -1.62 -8.88
C ALA A 61 -7.89 -0.32 -9.06
N ALA A 62 -9.04 -0.20 -8.39
CA ALA A 62 -9.86 1.01 -8.42
C ALA A 62 -9.12 2.22 -7.80
N LEU A 63 -8.49 2.02 -6.62
CA LEU A 63 -7.78 3.08 -5.92
C LEU A 63 -6.52 3.55 -6.66
N GLN A 64 -5.85 2.69 -7.43
CA GLN A 64 -4.71 3.09 -8.25
C GLN A 64 -5.06 4.21 -9.24
N LEU A 65 -6.28 4.18 -9.79
CA LEU A 65 -6.76 5.21 -10.72
C LEU A 65 -7.07 6.54 -10.02
N LEU A 66 -7.43 6.50 -8.74
CA LEU A 66 -7.85 7.67 -7.96
C LEU A 66 -6.70 8.33 -7.19
N ILE A 67 -5.76 7.56 -6.68
CA ILE A 67 -4.68 8.04 -5.82
C ILE A 67 -3.72 8.97 -6.57
N GLY A 68 -3.42 8.69 -7.83
CA GLY A 68 -2.62 9.57 -8.68
C GLY A 68 -3.19 10.98 -8.73
N PRO A 69 -4.37 11.17 -9.34
CA PRO A 69 -5.07 12.45 -9.41
C PRO A 69 -5.30 13.13 -8.06
N ALA A 70 -5.66 12.34 -7.03
CA ALA A 70 -5.82 12.88 -5.67
C ALA A 70 -4.52 13.49 -5.14
N SER A 71 -3.39 12.83 -5.35
CA SER A 71 -2.09 13.32 -4.90
C SER A 71 -1.56 14.50 -5.71
N ASP A 72 -1.96 14.63 -6.97
CA ASP A 72 -1.63 15.79 -7.81
C ASP A 72 -2.35 17.05 -7.30
N ARG A 73 -3.56 16.89 -6.76
CA ARG A 73 -4.37 17.99 -6.22
C ARG A 73 -4.02 18.33 -4.76
N PHE A 74 -3.99 17.34 -3.90
CA PHE A 74 -3.86 17.54 -2.45
C PHE A 74 -2.41 17.50 -1.97
N GLY A 75 -1.48 17.00 -2.79
CA GLY A 75 -0.08 16.80 -2.46
C GLY A 75 0.27 15.33 -2.21
N ARG A 76 1.52 14.97 -2.49
CA ARG A 76 2.02 13.58 -2.34
C ARG A 76 2.01 13.15 -0.87
N ARG A 77 2.53 14.00 0.00
CA ARG A 77 2.70 13.69 1.42
C ARG A 77 1.38 13.47 2.16
N PRO A 78 0.38 14.39 2.12
CA PRO A 78 -0.87 14.21 2.86
C PRO A 78 -1.66 12.99 2.36
N VAL A 79 -1.70 12.72 1.05
CA VAL A 79 -2.39 11.56 0.50
C VAL A 79 -1.71 10.26 0.93
N MET A 80 -0.37 10.19 0.93
CA MET A 80 0.37 9.02 1.40
C MET A 80 0.08 8.74 2.88
N LEU A 81 0.18 9.75 3.74
CA LEU A 81 -0.02 9.61 5.18
C LEU A 81 -1.47 9.25 5.51
N LEU A 82 -2.45 9.90 4.87
CA LEU A 82 -3.86 9.55 5.05
C LEU A 82 -4.15 8.11 4.65
N SER A 83 -3.62 7.69 3.51
CA SER A 83 -3.80 6.31 3.02
C SER A 83 -3.19 5.28 3.98
N LEU A 84 -2.00 5.54 4.52
CA LEU A 84 -1.38 4.67 5.52
C LEU A 84 -2.14 4.69 6.85
N ALA A 85 -2.69 5.83 7.26
CA ALA A 85 -3.53 5.91 8.46
C ALA A 85 -4.82 5.10 8.30
N VAL A 86 -5.52 5.21 7.17
CA VAL A 86 -6.69 4.38 6.85
C VAL A 86 -6.33 2.90 6.86
N PHE A 87 -5.21 2.52 6.26
CA PHE A 87 -4.70 1.16 6.26
C PHE A 87 -4.47 0.62 7.69
N ILE A 88 -3.82 1.40 8.57
CA ILE A 88 -3.55 1.03 9.96
C ILE A 88 -4.86 0.82 10.72
N VAL A 89 -5.80 1.78 10.65
CA VAL A 89 -7.10 1.69 11.33
C VAL A 89 -7.89 0.48 10.83
N ALA A 90 -7.94 0.27 9.51
CA ALA A 90 -8.60 -0.89 8.92
C ALA A 90 -7.94 -2.22 9.33
N THR A 91 -6.61 -2.24 9.51
CA THR A 91 -5.89 -3.44 9.95
C THR A 91 -6.21 -3.76 11.41
N VAL A 92 -6.25 -2.76 12.29
CA VAL A 92 -6.70 -2.94 13.68
C VAL A 92 -8.14 -3.47 13.72
N ALA A 93 -9.06 -2.87 12.97
CA ALA A 93 -10.45 -3.32 12.91
C ALA A 93 -10.57 -4.77 12.39
N ALA A 94 -9.75 -5.15 11.39
CA ALA A 94 -9.74 -6.50 10.84
C ALA A 94 -9.31 -7.57 11.86
N MET A 95 -8.39 -7.24 12.78
CA MET A 95 -7.95 -8.17 13.84
C MET A 95 -9.07 -8.56 14.79
N PHE A 96 -10.03 -7.67 14.98
CA PHE A 96 -11.17 -7.84 15.89
C PHE A 96 -12.50 -8.03 15.16
N ALA A 97 -12.46 -8.35 13.86
CA ALA A 97 -13.67 -8.52 13.06
C ALA A 97 -14.51 -9.69 13.59
N PRO A 98 -15.77 -9.46 14.04
CA PRO A 98 -16.63 -10.50 14.58
C PRO A 98 -17.28 -11.37 13.47
N THR A 99 -17.35 -10.87 12.25
CA THR A 99 -17.94 -11.58 11.08
C THR A 99 -17.08 -11.41 9.83
N ILE A 100 -17.28 -12.32 8.88
CA ILE A 100 -16.52 -12.29 7.60
C ILE A 100 -16.82 -11.00 6.81
N GLU A 101 -18.07 -10.50 6.85
CA GLU A 101 -18.47 -9.29 6.12
C GLU A 101 -17.70 -8.06 6.63
N ILE A 102 -17.56 -7.93 7.94
CA ILE A 102 -16.76 -6.84 8.54
C ILE A 102 -15.30 -6.98 8.14
N LEU A 103 -14.76 -8.20 8.16
CA LEU A 103 -13.40 -8.46 7.66
C LEU A 103 -13.25 -8.04 6.19
N LEU A 104 -14.20 -8.38 5.33
CA LEU A 104 -14.19 -8.01 3.92
C LEU A 104 -14.23 -6.49 3.71
N VAL A 105 -15.05 -5.77 4.47
CA VAL A 105 -15.05 -4.29 4.45
C VAL A 105 -13.68 -3.74 4.87
N CYS A 106 -13.09 -4.28 5.93
CA CYS A 106 -11.74 -3.89 6.35
C CYS A 106 -10.71 -4.15 5.25
N ARG A 107 -10.81 -5.25 4.48
CA ARG A 107 -9.93 -5.55 3.34
C ARG A 107 -10.03 -4.50 2.24
N VAL A 108 -11.24 -4.03 1.93
CA VAL A 108 -11.44 -2.92 0.97
C VAL A 108 -10.74 -1.65 1.45
N LEU A 109 -10.87 -1.31 2.73
CA LEU A 109 -10.19 -0.14 3.32
C LEU A 109 -8.67 -0.32 3.38
N GLN A 110 -8.17 -1.53 3.67
CA GLN A 110 -6.72 -1.82 3.64
C GLN A 110 -6.10 -1.61 2.24
N ALA A 111 -6.88 -1.67 1.17
CA ALA A 111 -6.40 -1.41 -0.19
C ALA A 111 -5.82 0.01 -0.39
N PHE A 112 -6.11 0.96 0.52
CA PHE A 112 -5.43 2.27 0.53
C PHE A 112 -3.91 2.16 0.66
N ALA A 113 -3.36 1.05 1.15
CA ALA A 113 -1.91 0.78 1.12
C ALA A 113 -1.29 0.88 -0.28
N VAL A 114 -2.10 0.77 -1.35
CA VAL A 114 -1.65 0.97 -2.74
C VAL A 114 -1.05 2.35 -2.99
N ALA A 115 -1.39 3.34 -2.17
CA ALA A 115 -0.77 4.67 -2.23
C ALA A 115 0.76 4.58 -2.14
N GLY A 116 1.29 3.68 -1.33
CA GLY A 116 2.72 3.40 -1.25
C GLY A 116 3.33 3.09 -2.62
N MET A 117 2.71 2.22 -3.40
CA MET A 117 3.18 1.83 -4.73
C MET A 117 3.03 2.95 -5.77
N VAL A 118 1.88 3.60 -5.82
CA VAL A 118 1.58 4.64 -6.81
C VAL A 118 2.43 5.88 -6.56
N LEU A 119 2.44 6.36 -5.32
CA LEU A 119 3.09 7.62 -4.98
C LEU A 119 4.61 7.50 -4.91
N SER A 120 5.17 6.36 -4.51
CA SER A 120 6.62 6.16 -4.53
C SER A 120 7.21 6.37 -5.91
N ARG A 121 6.56 5.85 -6.96
CA ARG A 121 6.98 6.06 -8.35
C ARG A 121 6.83 7.52 -8.78
N ALA A 122 5.74 8.19 -8.38
CA ALA A 122 5.53 9.60 -8.67
C ALA A 122 6.59 10.47 -7.97
N ILE A 123 6.85 10.22 -6.69
CA ILE A 123 7.84 10.94 -5.88
C ILE A 123 9.25 10.80 -6.48
N VAL A 124 9.62 9.61 -6.96
CA VAL A 124 10.90 9.42 -7.66
C VAL A 124 10.98 10.32 -8.89
N ARG A 125 9.93 10.37 -9.71
CA ARG A 125 9.91 11.26 -10.90
C ARG A 125 9.98 12.73 -10.55
N ASP A 126 9.38 13.12 -9.40
CA ASP A 126 9.34 14.52 -8.94
C ASP A 126 10.70 14.97 -8.35
N THR A 127 11.55 14.03 -7.88
CA THR A 127 12.72 14.33 -7.04
C THR A 127 14.06 13.87 -7.60
N VAL A 128 14.05 13.07 -8.66
CA VAL A 128 15.28 12.46 -9.25
C VAL A 128 15.37 12.82 -10.72
N SER A 129 16.59 13.02 -11.22
CA SER A 129 16.81 13.28 -12.65
C SER A 129 16.36 12.11 -13.53
N PRO A 130 16.00 12.35 -14.80
CA PRO A 130 15.53 11.29 -15.73
C PRO A 130 16.47 10.10 -15.83
N GLU A 131 17.79 10.33 -15.81
CA GLU A 131 18.83 9.31 -15.96
C GLU A 131 18.86 8.33 -14.79
N LEU A 132 18.52 8.80 -13.58
CA LEU A 132 18.51 8.00 -12.37
C LEU A 132 17.11 7.43 -12.03
N THR A 133 16.06 7.92 -12.68
CA THR A 133 14.67 7.54 -12.40
C THR A 133 14.46 6.04 -12.61
N ALA A 134 14.92 5.48 -13.71
CA ALA A 134 14.79 4.05 -14.02
C ALA A 134 15.44 3.17 -12.94
N SER A 135 16.68 3.51 -12.52
CA SER A 135 17.39 2.79 -11.46
C SER A 135 16.64 2.84 -10.13
N ARG A 136 16.12 4.01 -9.73
CA ARG A 136 15.37 4.18 -8.47
C ARG A 136 14.04 3.42 -8.48
N ILE A 137 13.31 3.43 -9.59
CA ILE A 137 12.10 2.62 -9.76
C ILE A 137 12.45 1.13 -9.70
N GLY A 138 13.60 0.72 -10.25
CA GLY A 138 14.11 -0.65 -10.16
C GLY A 138 14.25 -1.12 -8.70
N TYR A 139 14.84 -0.32 -7.81
CA TYR A 139 14.96 -0.66 -6.38
C TYR A 139 13.59 -0.78 -5.70
N ILE A 140 12.63 0.09 -6.02
CA ILE A 140 11.25 0.00 -5.50
C ILE A 140 10.60 -1.31 -5.96
N THR A 141 10.74 -1.65 -7.24
CA THR A 141 10.17 -2.88 -7.81
C THR A 141 10.82 -4.14 -7.23
N MET A 142 12.14 -4.11 -6.99
CA MET A 142 12.85 -5.21 -6.32
C MET A 142 12.30 -5.44 -4.91
N GLY A 143 12.09 -4.38 -4.12
CA GLY A 143 11.46 -4.48 -2.80
C GLY A 143 10.06 -5.10 -2.86
N MET A 144 9.27 -4.77 -3.89
CA MET A 144 7.96 -5.41 -4.11
C MET A 144 8.07 -6.89 -4.46
N ALA A 145 9.09 -7.31 -5.23
CA ALA A 145 9.21 -8.69 -5.68
C ALA A 145 9.63 -9.65 -4.56
N VAL A 146 10.38 -9.16 -3.57
CA VAL A 146 10.83 -9.97 -2.42
C VAL A 146 9.66 -10.35 -1.51
N VAL A 147 8.71 -9.46 -1.31
CA VAL A 147 7.60 -9.68 -0.37
C VAL A 147 6.71 -10.87 -0.73
N PRO A 148 6.27 -11.08 -2.00
CA PRO A 148 5.52 -12.29 -2.37
C PRO A 148 6.29 -13.60 -2.20
N MET A 149 7.63 -13.56 -2.23
CA MET A 149 8.45 -14.75 -2.05
C MET A 149 8.48 -15.21 -0.58
N ILE A 150 8.61 -14.27 0.35
CA ILE A 150 8.76 -14.58 1.78
C ILE A 150 7.46 -14.42 2.57
N GLY A 151 6.54 -13.58 2.10
CA GLY A 151 5.29 -13.24 2.78
C GLY A 151 4.44 -14.47 3.13
N PRO A 152 4.13 -15.36 2.19
CA PRO A 152 3.34 -16.55 2.48
C PRO A 152 4.02 -17.51 3.47
N ALA A 153 5.35 -17.67 3.40
CA ALA A 153 6.09 -18.51 4.34
C ALA A 153 6.00 -17.97 5.77
N ILE A 154 6.20 -16.65 5.93
CA ILE A 154 6.05 -15.98 7.24
C ILE A 154 4.60 -16.05 7.71
N GLY A 155 3.64 -15.80 6.82
CA GLY A 155 2.21 -15.86 7.12
C GLY A 155 1.76 -17.23 7.59
N GLY A 156 2.20 -18.30 6.90
CA GLY A 156 1.90 -19.68 7.28
C GLY A 156 2.49 -20.05 8.64
N PHE A 157 3.76 -19.71 8.89
CA PHE A 157 4.39 -19.90 10.20
C PHE A 157 3.66 -19.18 11.32
N LEU A 158 3.28 -17.93 11.11
CA LEU A 158 2.53 -17.14 12.08
C LEU A 158 1.14 -17.71 12.35
N ASP A 159 0.45 -18.16 11.29
CA ASP A 159 -0.88 -18.78 11.41
C ASP A 159 -0.83 -20.08 12.24
N GLU A 160 0.17 -20.92 11.99
CA GLU A 160 0.35 -22.17 12.71
C GLU A 160 0.65 -21.98 14.19
N MET A 161 1.48 -20.97 14.53
CA MET A 161 1.93 -20.72 15.89
C MET A 161 0.94 -19.87 16.71
N TYR A 162 0.30 -18.88 16.10
CA TYR A 162 -0.47 -17.83 16.79
C TYR A 162 -1.86 -17.58 16.20
N GLY A 163 -2.25 -18.33 15.17
CA GLY A 163 -3.51 -18.15 14.46
C GLY A 163 -3.49 -17.03 13.41
N TRP A 164 -4.54 -17.00 12.58
CA TRP A 164 -4.64 -16.13 11.41
C TRP A 164 -4.57 -14.62 11.73
N GLN A 165 -4.96 -14.21 12.94
CA GLN A 165 -4.90 -12.81 13.38
C GLN A 165 -3.45 -12.29 13.46
N SER A 166 -2.48 -13.16 13.69
CA SER A 166 -1.07 -12.80 13.79
C SER A 166 -0.51 -12.21 12.48
N ALA A 167 -1.02 -12.65 11.34
CA ALA A 167 -0.68 -12.07 10.05
C ALA A 167 -1.13 -10.59 9.95
N PHE A 168 -2.30 -10.24 10.52
CA PHE A 168 -2.72 -8.84 10.64
C PHE A 168 -1.83 -8.07 11.62
N GLY A 169 -1.40 -8.69 12.72
CA GLY A 169 -0.46 -8.10 13.68
C GLY A 169 0.87 -7.69 13.03
N LEU A 170 1.47 -8.58 12.24
CA LEU A 170 2.69 -8.26 11.49
C LEU A 170 2.45 -7.17 10.44
N THR A 171 1.34 -7.24 9.73
CA THR A 171 0.94 -6.24 8.73
C THR A 171 0.72 -4.87 9.38
N LEU A 172 0.13 -4.83 10.58
CA LEU A 172 -0.04 -3.62 11.39
C LEU A 172 1.31 -3.03 11.79
N ALA A 173 2.20 -3.84 12.34
CA ALA A 173 3.54 -3.39 12.74
C ALA A 173 4.30 -2.78 11.55
N PHE A 174 4.22 -3.42 10.38
CA PHE A 174 4.84 -2.93 9.16
C PHE A 174 4.17 -1.65 8.63
N GLY A 175 2.85 -1.53 8.74
CA GLY A 175 2.09 -0.33 8.40
C GLY A 175 2.46 0.86 9.30
N ILE A 176 2.59 0.65 10.61
CA ILE A 176 3.05 1.66 11.56
C ILE A 176 4.48 2.09 11.26
N LEU A 177 5.39 1.15 11.02
CA LEU A 177 6.76 1.45 10.60
C LEU A 177 6.77 2.32 9.34
N SER A 178 6.00 1.92 8.33
CA SER A 178 5.85 2.66 7.07
C SER A 178 5.34 4.08 7.32
N PHE A 179 4.29 4.23 8.13
CA PHE A 179 3.73 5.53 8.47
C PHE A 179 4.76 6.44 9.17
N VAL A 180 5.46 5.91 10.18
CA VAL A 180 6.47 6.68 10.92
C VAL A 180 7.61 7.11 10.02
N VAL A 181 8.16 6.21 9.21
CA VAL A 181 9.28 6.52 8.32
C VAL A 181 8.85 7.54 7.25
N VAL A 182 7.68 7.36 6.64
CA VAL A 182 7.12 8.34 5.69
C VAL A 182 6.87 9.68 6.37
N TYR A 183 6.31 9.69 7.58
CA TYR A 183 6.05 10.93 8.33
C TYR A 183 7.33 11.70 8.62
N LEU A 184 8.42 11.03 8.95
CA LEU A 184 9.70 11.65 9.32
C LEU A 184 10.54 12.06 8.11
N ASP A 185 10.49 11.32 7.01
CA ASP A 185 11.41 11.47 5.88
C ASP A 185 10.77 12.15 4.65
N LEU A 186 9.47 11.92 4.39
CA LEU A 186 8.81 12.47 3.22
C LEU A 186 8.38 13.92 3.46
N GLY A 187 8.98 14.85 2.72
CA GLY A 187 8.47 16.21 2.52
C GLY A 187 7.39 16.27 1.43
N GLU A 188 6.81 17.47 1.21
CA GLU A 188 5.94 17.66 0.05
C GLU A 188 6.79 17.78 -1.21
N THR A 189 6.55 16.91 -2.19
CA THR A 189 7.33 16.87 -3.43
C THR A 189 6.61 17.45 -4.63
N ASN A 190 5.26 17.56 -4.55
CA ASN A 190 4.47 18.16 -5.61
C ASN A 190 4.49 19.70 -5.51
N ARG A 191 5.31 20.34 -6.33
CA ARG A 191 5.44 21.81 -6.41
C ARG A 191 4.38 22.44 -7.32
N ASN A 192 3.80 21.69 -8.24
CA ASN A 192 2.82 22.15 -9.24
C ASN A 192 1.48 21.48 -9.01
N ARG A 193 0.72 21.92 -7.99
CA ARG A 193 -0.61 21.38 -7.72
C ARG A 193 -1.57 21.73 -8.87
N THR A 194 -2.12 20.73 -9.54
CA THR A 194 -3.14 20.94 -10.57
C THR A 194 -4.52 21.12 -9.94
N SER A 195 -5.22 22.19 -10.32
CA SER A 195 -6.47 22.60 -9.69
C SER A 195 -7.72 21.84 -10.17
N SER A 196 -7.63 20.98 -11.19
CA SER A 196 -8.83 20.37 -11.82
C SER A 196 -8.76 18.84 -11.95
N PHE A 197 -9.58 18.14 -11.15
CA PHE A 197 -9.88 16.71 -11.33
C PHE A 197 -10.48 16.42 -12.73
N GLY A 198 -11.36 17.32 -13.21
CA GLY A 198 -12.05 17.12 -14.48
C GLY A 198 -11.14 17.15 -15.71
N ALA A 199 -10.03 17.89 -15.67
CA ALA A 199 -9.10 17.96 -16.79
C ALA A 199 -8.32 16.63 -16.97
N GLN A 200 -7.96 15.97 -15.88
CA GLN A 200 -7.22 14.69 -15.93
C GLN A 200 -8.12 13.54 -16.43
N PHE A 201 -9.37 13.46 -15.99
CA PHE A 201 -10.30 12.44 -16.48
C PHE A 201 -10.68 12.60 -17.96
N ARG A 202 -10.63 13.83 -18.50
CA ARG A 202 -10.85 14.09 -19.94
C ARG A 202 -9.71 13.57 -20.83
N THR A 203 -8.54 13.35 -20.28
CA THR A 203 -7.37 12.84 -21.04
C THR A 203 -7.39 11.31 -21.19
N TYR A 204 -8.10 10.58 -20.29
CA TYR A 204 -8.19 9.11 -20.35
C TYR A 204 -8.77 8.57 -21.66
N PRO A 205 -9.87 9.13 -22.22
CA PRO A 205 -10.39 8.63 -23.50
C PRO A 205 -9.43 8.83 -24.70
N GLN A 206 -8.50 9.79 -24.60
CA GLN A 206 -7.53 10.04 -25.66
C GLN A 206 -6.42 8.98 -25.70
N LEU A 207 -6.10 8.34 -24.55
CA LEU A 207 -5.12 7.25 -24.47
C LEU A 207 -5.59 5.95 -25.14
N PHE A 208 -6.90 5.77 -25.32
CA PHE A 208 -7.49 4.62 -26.00
C PHE A 208 -7.74 4.86 -27.51
N ARG A 209 -7.39 6.04 -28.04
CA ARG A 209 -7.57 6.42 -29.45
C ARG A 209 -6.28 6.52 -30.25
N SER A 210 -5.12 6.23 -29.63
CA SER A 210 -3.81 6.20 -30.31
C SER A 210 -3.36 4.79 -30.64
#